data_7c87758529601affe10d910586621259
#
_entry.id   7c87758529601affe10d910586621259
#
_cell.length_a   1.000
_cell.length_b   1.000
_cell.length_c   1.000
_cell.angle_alpha   90.00
_cell.angle_beta   90.00
_cell.angle_gamma   90.00
#
_symmetry.space_group_name_H-M   'P 1'
#
loop_
_entity.id
_entity.type
_entity.pdbx_description
1 polymer ?
#
loop_
_entity_poly.entity_id
_entity_poly.type
_entity_poly.pdbx_seq_one_letter_code
_entity_poly.pdbx_strand_id
1 'polypeptide(L)'
;MARVRNREYNTVHHLTSRIAHRVFFLKEEERNDFVSLMMRVSAFSGVELIGWCIMNNHFHIYVYLPEPPQMTDEEVLTRFKALKGDAERIFADDGFGTECPTLGASFDEARAEARAERVAAIRRRMYSIAEYMRMIKQWFSEDYNRRNGHKGTMWEAIYGDHAMFLPEDADGYEDIRDVLAYIHLNPIRAAMTDQIDGYAWSSYAAYRRGDPVAVKAMRLAYAGYDDDTEIAKVHEERMARLLENWKRRRAEEIARKKANGYQLPHDTLTDEAMVAQAAAHIAEVQKESERLNAERQLAEGRQRKKELICDQILCETKLHPEFTGKEIAGVIGVPLRTVYRYIAEMRKEGRMPQAA
;
A
#
# COMPACT_ATOMS: atom_id res chain seq x y z
N MET A 1 -20.61 19.79 -10.95
CA MET A 1 -19.18 19.65 -11.28
C MET A 1 -19.01 18.62 -12.38
N ALA A 2 -18.27 18.93 -13.46
CA ALA A 2 -17.95 17.98 -14.50
C ALA A 2 -17.06 16.87 -13.91
N ARG A 3 -17.35 15.61 -14.25
CA ARG A 3 -16.57 14.46 -13.76
C ARG A 3 -15.25 14.43 -14.53
N VAL A 4 -14.13 14.77 -13.87
CA VAL A 4 -12.79 14.69 -14.44
C VAL A 4 -12.49 13.24 -14.82
N ARG A 5 -12.02 13.00 -16.04
CA ARG A 5 -11.63 11.66 -16.50
C ARG A 5 -10.18 11.39 -16.06
N ASN A 6 -9.86 10.15 -15.66
CA ASN A 6 -8.54 9.73 -15.13
C ASN A 6 -7.32 9.95 -16.06
N ARG A 7 -7.46 10.66 -17.17
CA ARG A 7 -6.40 10.96 -18.15
C ARG A 7 -6.26 12.44 -18.46
N GLU A 8 -6.93 13.30 -17.71
CA GLU A 8 -6.81 14.74 -17.91
C GLU A 8 -5.66 15.25 -17.03
N TYR A 9 -4.69 15.91 -17.67
CA TYR A 9 -3.56 16.55 -17.01
C TYR A 9 -3.97 17.89 -16.38
N ASN A 10 -3.08 18.48 -15.62
CA ASN A 10 -3.33 19.71 -14.87
C ASN A 10 -4.51 19.56 -13.88
N THR A 11 -4.58 18.39 -13.28
CA THR A 11 -5.62 18.00 -12.33
C THR A 11 -5.04 17.65 -10.98
N VAL A 12 -5.81 17.93 -9.94
CA VAL A 12 -5.49 17.62 -8.54
C VAL A 12 -6.39 16.49 -8.08
N HIS A 13 -5.82 15.50 -7.41
CA HIS A 13 -6.53 14.30 -6.99
C HIS A 13 -6.37 14.04 -5.50
N HIS A 14 -7.47 13.94 -4.78
CA HIS A 14 -7.49 13.41 -3.42
C HIS A 14 -7.76 11.91 -3.46
N LEU A 15 -6.71 11.13 -3.22
CA LEU A 15 -6.69 9.68 -3.32
C LEU A 15 -6.81 9.07 -1.93
N THR A 16 -7.70 8.11 -1.78
CA THR A 16 -7.91 7.41 -0.51
C THR A 16 -8.00 5.91 -0.73
N SER A 17 -7.45 5.12 0.17
CA SER A 17 -7.71 3.68 0.20
C SER A 17 -7.65 3.17 1.63
N ARG A 18 -8.39 2.11 1.89
CA ARG A 18 -8.54 1.53 3.23
C ARG A 18 -8.11 0.08 3.23
N ILE A 19 -7.56 -0.36 4.36
CA ILE A 19 -7.23 -1.76 4.60
C ILE A 19 -8.53 -2.55 4.75
N ALA A 20 -8.60 -3.70 4.08
CA ALA A 20 -9.73 -4.61 4.16
C ALA A 20 -10.02 -5.00 5.62
N HIS A 21 -11.31 -5.18 5.94
CA HIS A 21 -11.79 -5.51 7.28
C HIS A 21 -11.62 -4.39 8.34
N ARG A 22 -11.16 -3.21 7.96
CA ARG A 22 -11.01 -2.02 8.83
C ARG A 22 -10.16 -2.26 10.08
N VAL A 23 -9.23 -3.18 10.04
CA VAL A 23 -8.30 -3.48 11.14
C VAL A 23 -7.22 -2.39 11.21
N PHE A 24 -6.75 -2.05 12.41
CA PHE A 24 -5.59 -1.19 12.58
C PHE A 24 -4.33 -2.01 12.28
N PHE A 25 -3.81 -1.81 11.08
CA PHE A 25 -2.80 -2.70 10.52
C PHE A 25 -1.44 -2.05 10.40
N LEU A 26 -1.42 -0.74 10.05
CA LEU A 26 -0.20 0.01 9.84
C LEU A 26 0.35 0.48 11.18
N LYS A 27 1.35 -0.23 11.71
CA LYS A 27 2.18 0.20 12.82
C LYS A 27 3.13 1.30 12.34
N GLU A 28 4.05 1.71 13.18
CA GLU A 28 5.01 2.76 12.89
C GLU A 28 5.93 2.39 11.71
N GLU A 29 6.47 1.18 11.72
CA GLU A 29 7.36 0.68 10.66
C GLU A 29 6.66 0.67 9.30
N GLU A 30 5.45 0.10 9.24
CA GLU A 30 4.68 0.02 8.01
C GLU A 30 4.30 1.41 7.47
N ARG A 31 4.01 2.39 8.35
CA ARG A 31 3.74 3.76 7.91
C ARG A 31 5.00 4.45 7.38
N ASN A 32 6.16 4.21 7.98
CA ASN A 32 7.44 4.70 7.47
C ASN A 32 7.74 4.13 6.08
N ASP A 33 7.55 2.82 5.91
CA ASP A 33 7.73 2.13 4.63
C ASP A 33 6.77 2.66 3.57
N PHE A 34 5.51 2.89 3.97
CA PHE A 34 4.50 3.44 3.07
C PHE A 34 4.88 4.84 2.58
N VAL A 35 5.30 5.74 3.48
CA VAL A 35 5.76 7.08 3.11
C VAL A 35 6.96 7.01 2.19
N SER A 36 7.96 6.18 2.51
CA SER A 36 9.15 5.96 1.66
C SER A 36 8.78 5.45 0.27
N LEU A 37 7.89 4.46 0.17
CA LEU A 37 7.40 3.95 -1.11
C LEU A 37 6.65 5.02 -1.90
N MET A 38 5.73 5.74 -1.25
CA MET A 38 4.96 6.82 -1.86
C MET A 38 5.87 7.88 -2.49
N MET A 39 6.91 8.32 -1.77
CA MET A 39 7.91 9.28 -2.27
C MET A 39 8.63 8.78 -3.51
N ARG A 40 9.10 7.52 -3.49
CA ARG A 40 9.81 6.90 -4.63
C ARG A 40 8.90 6.75 -5.84
N VAL A 41 7.65 6.31 -5.64
CA VAL A 41 6.68 6.16 -6.74
C VAL A 41 6.32 7.52 -7.31
N SER A 42 6.17 8.58 -6.49
CA SER A 42 5.95 9.95 -6.97
C SER A 42 7.11 10.45 -7.82
N ALA A 43 8.35 10.28 -7.35
CA ALA A 43 9.54 10.69 -8.10
C ALA A 43 9.65 9.98 -9.46
N PHE A 44 9.29 8.70 -9.54
CA PHE A 44 9.27 7.94 -10.77
C PHE A 44 8.14 8.37 -11.70
N SER A 45 6.92 8.37 -11.18
CA SER A 45 5.71 8.53 -11.99
C SER A 45 5.51 9.93 -12.54
N GLY A 46 6.19 10.94 -11.99
CA GLY A 46 5.96 12.35 -12.31
C GLY A 46 4.67 12.92 -11.69
N VAL A 47 3.99 12.16 -10.84
CA VAL A 47 2.87 12.64 -10.04
C VAL A 47 3.42 13.43 -8.85
N GLU A 48 3.04 14.69 -8.72
CA GLU A 48 3.56 15.58 -7.68
C GLU A 48 2.72 15.53 -6.41
N LEU A 49 3.37 15.38 -5.25
CA LEU A 49 2.69 15.38 -3.95
C LEU A 49 2.30 16.81 -3.56
N ILE A 50 1.04 16.99 -3.14
CA ILE A 50 0.52 18.22 -2.50
C ILE A 50 0.37 17.99 -1.00
N GLY A 51 0.03 16.78 -0.58
CA GLY A 51 -0.08 16.43 0.82
C GLY A 51 -0.41 14.96 1.05
N TRP A 52 -0.23 14.51 2.28
CA TRP A 52 -0.55 13.15 2.68
C TRP A 52 -0.83 13.04 4.17
N CYS A 53 -1.57 12.01 4.53
CA CYS A 53 -1.72 11.53 5.90
C CYS A 53 -1.92 10.02 5.90
N ILE A 54 -0.97 9.29 6.47
CA ILE A 54 -1.01 7.83 6.54
C ILE A 54 -1.54 7.43 7.90
N MET A 55 -2.81 7.02 7.94
CA MET A 55 -3.51 6.60 9.15
C MET A 55 -3.23 5.12 9.47
N ASN A 56 -3.78 4.61 10.56
CA ASN A 56 -3.57 3.20 10.97
C ASN A 56 -4.18 2.19 10.00
N ASN A 57 -5.31 2.49 9.38
CA ASN A 57 -6.06 1.56 8.54
C ASN A 57 -6.48 2.13 7.18
N HIS A 58 -6.05 3.33 6.86
CA HIS A 58 -6.31 4.00 5.58
C HIS A 58 -5.28 5.10 5.38
N PHE A 59 -5.26 5.64 4.18
CA PHE A 59 -4.43 6.80 3.87
C PHE A 59 -5.19 7.84 3.05
N HIS A 60 -4.72 9.05 3.14
CA HIS A 60 -5.04 10.16 2.27
C HIS A 60 -3.77 10.60 1.57
N ILE A 61 -3.79 10.64 0.24
CA ILE A 61 -2.72 11.18 -0.58
C ILE A 61 -3.33 12.24 -1.50
N TYR A 62 -2.75 13.42 -1.51
CA TYR A 62 -3.20 14.52 -2.32
C TYR A 62 -2.11 14.86 -3.32
N VAL A 63 -2.44 14.78 -4.60
CA VAL A 63 -1.46 14.86 -5.68
C VAL A 63 -1.92 15.78 -6.81
N TYR A 64 -0.95 16.33 -7.51
CA TYR A 64 -1.11 17.03 -8.79
C TYR A 64 -0.58 16.16 -9.91
N LEU A 65 -1.35 16.02 -10.98
CA LEU A 65 -0.98 15.35 -12.21
C LEU A 65 -0.61 16.40 -13.27
N PRO A 66 0.67 16.72 -13.42
CA PRO A 66 1.12 17.67 -14.44
C PRO A 66 1.04 17.06 -15.84
N GLU A 67 1.07 17.92 -16.84
CA GLU A 67 1.29 17.49 -18.22
C GLU A 67 2.68 16.84 -18.35
N PRO A 68 2.78 15.67 -19.03
CA PRO A 68 4.07 14.98 -19.15
C PRO A 68 5.04 15.80 -20.02
N PRO A 69 6.24 16.09 -19.52
CA PRO A 69 7.28 16.72 -20.32
C PRO A 69 7.78 15.74 -21.39
N GLN A 70 8.41 16.29 -22.42
CA GLN A 70 9.18 15.45 -23.33
C GLN A 70 10.37 14.84 -22.57
N MET A 71 10.49 13.54 -22.63
CA MET A 71 11.55 12.79 -21.93
C MET A 71 12.25 11.84 -22.89
N THR A 72 13.57 11.81 -22.83
CA THR A 72 14.38 10.79 -23.51
C THR A 72 14.20 9.41 -22.87
N ASP A 73 14.55 8.37 -23.59
CA ASP A 73 14.52 7.00 -23.07
C ASP A 73 15.50 6.81 -21.91
N GLU A 74 16.62 7.52 -21.94
CA GLU A 74 17.63 7.51 -20.87
C GLU A 74 17.06 8.09 -19.55
N GLU A 75 16.33 9.19 -19.61
CA GLU A 75 15.68 9.80 -18.44
C GLU A 75 14.62 8.88 -17.86
N VAL A 76 13.82 8.22 -18.71
CA VAL A 76 12.82 7.23 -18.28
C VAL A 76 13.49 6.06 -17.56
N LEU A 77 14.56 5.50 -18.11
CA LEU A 77 15.31 4.41 -17.51
C LEU A 77 16.00 4.84 -16.21
N THR A 78 16.52 6.05 -16.14
CA THR A 78 17.15 6.60 -14.93
C THR A 78 16.14 6.73 -13.80
N ARG A 79 14.96 7.29 -14.05
CA ARG A 79 13.87 7.36 -13.05
C ARG A 79 13.41 5.97 -12.62
N PHE A 80 13.32 5.03 -13.55
CA PHE A 80 12.93 3.65 -13.24
C PHE A 80 13.97 2.92 -12.39
N LYS A 81 15.26 3.11 -12.65
CA LYS A 81 16.34 2.58 -11.82
C LYS A 81 16.31 3.17 -10.41
N ALA A 82 16.11 4.49 -10.29
CA ALA A 82 15.98 5.14 -8.99
C ALA A 82 14.76 4.65 -8.18
N LEU A 83 13.65 4.31 -8.85
CA LEU A 83 12.50 3.72 -8.21
C LEU A 83 12.81 2.35 -7.61
N LYS A 84 13.56 1.50 -8.32
CA LYS A 84 13.95 0.16 -7.87
C LYS A 84 14.90 0.22 -6.67
N GLY A 85 15.84 1.18 -6.63
CA GLY A 85 16.82 1.31 -5.54
C GLY A 85 17.47 -0.01 -5.17
N ASP A 86 17.79 -0.22 -3.90
CA ASP A 86 18.29 -1.50 -3.37
C ASP A 86 17.24 -2.63 -3.38
N ALA A 87 16.01 -2.34 -3.82
CA ALA A 87 14.93 -3.30 -3.97
C ALA A 87 15.04 -4.18 -5.24
N GLU A 88 16.21 -4.26 -5.88
CA GLU A 88 16.47 -5.29 -6.92
C GLU A 88 16.09 -6.70 -6.46
N ARG A 89 16.12 -6.94 -5.14
CA ARG A 89 15.67 -8.20 -4.53
C ARG A 89 14.17 -8.42 -4.54
N ILE A 90 13.36 -7.36 -4.59
CA ILE A 90 11.90 -7.45 -4.46
C ILE A 90 11.25 -7.64 -5.84
N PHE A 91 11.90 -7.18 -6.90
CA PHE A 91 11.33 -7.10 -8.25
C PHE A 91 12.15 -7.87 -9.30
N ALA A 92 12.93 -8.85 -8.87
CA ALA A 92 13.69 -9.72 -9.78
C ALA A 92 12.79 -10.55 -10.72
N ASP A 93 11.48 -10.58 -10.47
CA ASP A 93 10.54 -11.48 -11.14
C ASP A 93 9.54 -10.79 -12.09
N ASP A 94 9.79 -9.56 -12.51
CA ASP A 94 8.99 -8.93 -13.57
C ASP A 94 9.40 -9.37 -15.01
N GLY A 95 10.07 -10.52 -15.11
CA GLY A 95 10.38 -11.20 -16.38
C GLY A 95 11.49 -10.55 -17.23
N PHE A 96 12.24 -9.60 -16.66
CA PHE A 96 13.32 -8.91 -17.38
C PHE A 96 14.70 -9.41 -16.95
N GLY A 97 14.97 -10.68 -17.30
CA GLY A 97 16.27 -11.33 -17.07
C GLY A 97 17.43 -10.56 -17.69
N THR A 98 18.53 -10.60 -16.95
CA THR A 98 19.85 -10.12 -17.34
C THR A 98 20.40 -10.92 -18.53
N GLU A 99 21.02 -10.20 -19.47
CA GLU A 99 22.02 -10.62 -20.46
C GLU A 99 21.83 -11.96 -21.19
N CYS A 100 21.46 -11.89 -22.45
CA CYS A 100 21.63 -12.98 -23.41
C CYS A 100 22.96 -12.82 -24.18
N PRO A 101 23.75 -13.88 -24.38
CA PRO A 101 25.03 -13.77 -25.05
C PRO A 101 24.91 -13.55 -26.57
N THR A 102 25.87 -12.86 -27.09
CA THR A 102 26.13 -12.39 -28.45
C THR A 102 25.93 -13.38 -29.59
N LEU A 103 25.08 -13.03 -30.58
CA LEU A 103 25.06 -13.65 -31.91
C LEU A 103 24.45 -12.69 -32.97
N GLY A 104 25.33 -12.05 -33.82
CA GLY A 104 25.00 -11.49 -35.14
C GLY A 104 24.16 -10.20 -35.24
N ALA A 105 24.21 -9.49 -36.38
CA ALA A 105 23.53 -8.20 -36.64
C ALA A 105 22.01 -8.23 -36.52
N SER A 106 21.34 -9.34 -36.81
CA SER A 106 19.90 -9.53 -36.57
C SER A 106 19.52 -9.55 -35.08
N PHE A 107 20.50 -9.82 -34.22
CA PHE A 107 20.36 -9.80 -32.76
C PHE A 107 20.37 -8.38 -32.20
N ASP A 108 21.14 -7.48 -32.82
CA ASP A 108 21.22 -6.08 -32.38
C ASP A 108 19.94 -5.31 -32.68
N GLU A 109 19.28 -5.62 -33.81
CA GLU A 109 17.97 -5.06 -34.17
C GLU A 109 16.87 -5.59 -33.22
N ALA A 110 16.81 -6.89 -32.96
CA ALA A 110 15.86 -7.48 -32.01
C ALA A 110 16.07 -6.97 -30.58
N ARG A 111 17.32 -6.72 -30.18
CA ARG A 111 17.67 -6.16 -28.88
C ARG A 111 17.25 -4.70 -28.77
N ALA A 112 17.41 -3.91 -29.84
CA ALA A 112 16.96 -2.52 -29.88
C ALA A 112 15.44 -2.42 -29.82
N GLU A 113 14.73 -3.28 -30.53
CA GLU A 113 13.26 -3.35 -30.51
C GLU A 113 12.74 -3.75 -29.12
N ALA A 114 13.29 -4.81 -28.51
CA ALA A 114 12.94 -5.23 -27.16
C ALA A 114 13.21 -4.12 -26.11
N ARG A 115 14.34 -3.37 -26.28
CA ARG A 115 14.62 -2.21 -25.42
C ARG A 115 13.57 -1.10 -25.61
N ALA A 116 13.19 -0.79 -26.84
CA ALA A 116 12.20 0.24 -27.14
C ALA A 116 10.83 -0.14 -26.56
N GLU A 117 10.40 -1.39 -26.72
CA GLU A 117 9.15 -1.89 -26.12
C GLU A 117 9.17 -1.80 -24.59
N ARG A 118 10.30 -2.15 -23.96
CA ARG A 118 10.50 -2.05 -22.52
C ARG A 118 10.39 -0.61 -22.04
N VAL A 119 11.06 0.33 -22.69
CA VAL A 119 10.97 1.75 -22.35
C VAL A 119 9.55 2.26 -22.54
N ALA A 120 8.88 1.88 -23.62
CA ALA A 120 7.48 2.22 -23.83
C ALA A 120 6.55 1.67 -22.73
N ALA A 121 6.80 0.45 -22.26
CA ALA A 121 6.06 -0.15 -21.15
C ALA A 121 6.29 0.59 -19.82
N ILE A 122 7.51 1.03 -19.55
CA ILE A 122 7.85 1.85 -18.37
C ILE A 122 7.16 3.22 -18.48
N ARG A 123 7.26 3.88 -19.64
CA ARG A 123 6.67 5.20 -19.92
C ARG A 123 5.15 5.22 -19.72
N ARG A 124 4.44 4.13 -20.07
CA ARG A 124 2.99 3.99 -19.84
C ARG A 124 2.59 4.02 -18.36
N ARG A 125 3.52 3.73 -17.44
CA ARG A 125 3.28 3.77 -15.98
C ARG A 125 3.50 5.15 -15.38
N MET A 126 4.01 6.09 -16.17
CA MET A 126 4.27 7.47 -15.74
C MET A 126 3.06 8.36 -16.07
N TYR A 127 2.92 9.45 -15.33
CA TYR A 127 1.86 10.44 -15.52
C TYR A 127 0.45 9.81 -15.60
N SER A 128 0.18 8.86 -14.69
CA SER A 128 -1.10 8.17 -14.59
C SER A 128 -1.47 7.91 -13.13
N ILE A 129 -2.59 8.49 -12.68
CA ILE A 129 -3.10 8.27 -11.32
C ILE A 129 -3.42 6.80 -11.08
N ALA A 130 -3.99 6.11 -12.06
CA ALA A 130 -4.32 4.69 -11.94
C ALA A 130 -3.06 3.83 -11.74
N GLU A 131 -1.99 4.08 -12.50
CA GLU A 131 -0.73 3.37 -12.36
C GLU A 131 0.00 3.74 -11.06
N TYR A 132 -0.04 5.03 -10.67
CA TYR A 132 0.49 5.50 -9.39
C TYR A 132 -0.13 4.74 -8.21
N MET A 133 -1.46 4.68 -8.15
CA MET A 133 -2.18 3.98 -7.10
C MET A 133 -1.97 2.46 -7.16
N ARG A 134 -1.91 1.89 -8.38
CA ARG A 134 -1.62 0.46 -8.57
C ARG A 134 -0.25 0.12 -8.01
N MET A 135 0.80 0.87 -8.35
CA MET A 135 2.16 0.63 -7.87
C MET A 135 2.25 0.73 -6.35
N ILE A 136 1.70 1.79 -5.74
CA ILE A 136 1.73 1.94 -4.27
C ILE A 136 1.01 0.78 -3.59
N LYS A 137 -0.24 0.50 -3.99
CA LYS A 137 -1.04 -0.55 -3.33
C LYS A 137 -0.45 -1.94 -3.51
N GLN A 138 -0.01 -2.26 -4.73
CA GLN A 138 0.54 -3.57 -5.05
C GLN A 138 1.87 -3.79 -4.34
N TRP A 139 2.82 -2.89 -4.50
CA TRP A 139 4.17 -3.09 -3.94
C TRP A 139 4.19 -3.06 -2.43
N PHE A 140 3.40 -2.18 -1.82
CA PHE A 140 3.25 -2.20 -0.37
C PHE A 140 2.65 -3.52 0.13
N SER A 141 1.60 -4.03 -0.54
CA SER A 141 0.99 -5.32 -0.18
C SER A 141 1.93 -6.50 -0.36
N GLU A 142 2.69 -6.53 -1.45
CA GLU A 142 3.67 -7.60 -1.74
C GLU A 142 4.77 -7.63 -0.68
N ASP A 143 5.34 -6.47 -0.34
CA ASP A 143 6.37 -6.36 0.68
C ASP A 143 5.83 -6.72 2.08
N TYR A 144 4.68 -6.17 2.44
CA TYR A 144 4.02 -6.49 3.71
C TYR A 144 3.70 -8.00 3.82
N ASN A 145 3.09 -8.57 2.79
CA ASN A 145 2.73 -9.99 2.77
C ASN A 145 3.97 -10.88 2.89
N ARG A 146 5.04 -10.53 2.19
CA ARG A 146 6.31 -11.26 2.25
C ARG A 146 6.93 -11.23 3.63
N ARG A 147 6.99 -10.06 4.28
CA ARG A 147 7.56 -9.90 5.64
C ARG A 147 6.74 -10.59 6.71
N ASN A 148 5.42 -10.57 6.57
CA ASN A 148 4.50 -11.07 7.60
C ASN A 148 3.91 -12.47 7.28
N GLY A 149 4.38 -13.16 6.23
CA GLY A 149 3.84 -14.47 5.83
C GLY A 149 2.37 -14.42 5.41
N HIS A 150 1.85 -13.27 5.02
CA HIS A 150 0.48 -13.09 4.58
C HIS A 150 0.28 -13.46 3.11
N LYS A 151 -0.95 -13.86 2.76
CA LYS A 151 -1.39 -14.07 1.37
C LYS A 151 -2.75 -13.42 1.19
N GLY A 152 -2.99 -12.82 0.04
CA GLY A 152 -4.27 -12.24 -0.32
C GLY A 152 -4.27 -10.72 -0.35
N THR A 153 -5.47 -10.17 -0.54
CA THR A 153 -5.64 -8.72 -0.71
C THR A 153 -5.60 -7.99 0.61
N MET A 154 -4.82 -6.92 0.67
CA MET A 154 -4.66 -6.06 1.83
C MET A 154 -5.65 -4.89 1.83
N TRP A 155 -6.06 -4.43 0.65
CA TRP A 155 -6.85 -3.23 0.46
C TRP A 155 -8.30 -3.52 0.10
N GLU A 156 -9.22 -2.66 0.52
CA GLU A 156 -10.56 -2.61 -0.06
C GLU A 156 -10.45 -2.39 -1.59
N ALA A 157 -11.39 -2.95 -2.37
CA ALA A 157 -11.21 -3.21 -3.80
C ALA A 157 -10.82 -1.98 -4.62
N ILE A 158 -11.50 -0.84 -4.43
CA ILE A 158 -11.30 0.37 -5.23
C ILE A 158 -10.79 1.49 -4.31
N TYR A 159 -9.86 2.28 -4.80
CA TYR A 159 -9.48 3.53 -4.13
C TYR A 159 -10.49 4.64 -4.44
N GLY A 160 -10.68 5.55 -3.48
CA GLY A 160 -11.43 6.77 -3.71
C GLY A 160 -10.55 7.77 -4.46
N ASP A 161 -11.13 8.43 -5.46
CA ASP A 161 -10.50 9.51 -6.21
C ASP A 161 -11.48 10.67 -6.32
N HIS A 162 -11.12 11.80 -5.75
CA HIS A 162 -11.82 13.06 -5.92
C HIS A 162 -10.91 14.02 -6.68
N ALA A 163 -11.23 14.21 -7.96
CA ALA A 163 -10.43 14.99 -8.88
C ALA A 163 -11.04 16.37 -9.15
N MET A 164 -10.19 17.38 -9.28
CA MET A 164 -10.54 18.74 -9.71
C MET A 164 -9.46 19.28 -10.63
N PHE A 165 -9.81 20.25 -11.47
CA PHE A 165 -8.82 20.96 -12.28
C PHE A 165 -7.98 21.88 -11.40
N LEU A 166 -6.70 22.03 -11.74
CA LEU A 166 -5.86 23.05 -11.12
C LEU A 166 -6.39 24.43 -11.50
N PRO A 167 -6.68 25.32 -10.55
CA PRO A 167 -7.15 26.65 -10.86
C PRO A 167 -6.11 27.48 -11.61
N GLU A 168 -6.58 28.38 -12.47
CA GLU A 168 -5.72 29.32 -13.21
C GLU A 168 -5.36 30.55 -12.34
N ASP A 169 -6.18 30.87 -11.35
CA ASP A 169 -6.00 32.02 -10.45
C ASP A 169 -5.86 31.62 -8.97
N ALA A 170 -5.36 32.53 -8.17
CA ALA A 170 -5.11 32.31 -6.74
C ALA A 170 -6.41 32.05 -5.92
N ASP A 171 -7.54 32.59 -6.35
CA ASP A 171 -8.81 32.46 -5.63
C ASP A 171 -9.36 31.05 -5.75
N GLY A 172 -9.15 30.38 -6.87
CA GLY A 172 -9.54 28.99 -7.10
C GLY A 172 -8.81 27.97 -6.22
N TYR A 173 -7.67 28.33 -5.64
CA TYR A 173 -6.90 27.46 -4.73
C TYR A 173 -7.56 27.23 -3.35
N GLU A 174 -8.67 27.92 -3.04
CA GLU A 174 -9.34 27.75 -1.75
C GLU A 174 -9.82 26.32 -1.51
N ASP A 175 -10.38 25.66 -2.52
CA ASP A 175 -10.82 24.25 -2.42
C ASP A 175 -9.62 23.32 -2.22
N ILE A 176 -8.48 23.59 -2.89
CA ILE A 176 -7.24 22.82 -2.74
C ILE A 176 -6.72 22.93 -1.31
N ARG A 177 -6.69 24.15 -0.77
CA ARG A 177 -6.24 24.45 0.60
C ARG A 177 -7.15 23.83 1.65
N ASP A 178 -8.48 23.84 1.41
CA ASP A 178 -9.45 23.20 2.31
C ASP A 178 -9.32 21.68 2.34
N VAL A 179 -9.11 21.04 1.19
CA VAL A 179 -8.84 19.58 1.12
C VAL A 179 -7.53 19.25 1.80
N LEU A 180 -6.47 20.04 1.61
CA LEU A 180 -5.18 19.83 2.26
C LEU A 180 -5.30 19.96 3.79
N ALA A 181 -5.97 20.99 4.27
CA ALA A 181 -6.22 21.20 5.69
C ALA A 181 -7.09 20.06 6.29
N TYR A 182 -8.10 19.61 5.56
CA TYR A 182 -8.88 18.42 5.94
C TYR A 182 -7.98 17.18 6.10
N ILE A 183 -7.05 16.94 5.18
CA ILE A 183 -6.12 15.80 5.23
C ILE A 183 -5.25 15.90 6.47
N HIS A 184 -4.71 17.06 6.77
CA HIS A 184 -3.84 17.29 7.94
C HIS A 184 -4.60 17.18 9.27
N LEU A 185 -5.90 17.45 9.30
CA LEU A 185 -6.74 17.33 10.49
C LEU A 185 -7.22 15.89 10.78
N ASN A 186 -7.02 14.93 9.86
CA ASN A 186 -7.52 13.57 10.08
C ASN A 186 -7.02 12.91 11.37
N PRO A 187 -5.73 13.05 11.78
CA PRO A 187 -5.26 12.46 13.03
C PRO A 187 -5.94 13.04 14.27
N ILE A 188 -6.20 14.36 14.30
CA ILE A 188 -6.92 15.02 15.41
C ILE A 188 -8.38 14.54 15.43
N ARG A 189 -9.04 14.49 14.29
CA ARG A 189 -10.42 14.03 14.17
C ARG A 189 -10.60 12.55 14.54
N ALA A 190 -9.53 11.77 14.44
CA ALA A 190 -9.47 10.37 14.85
C ALA A 190 -8.94 10.19 16.29
N ALA A 191 -8.75 11.29 17.05
CA ALA A 191 -8.20 11.31 18.41
C ALA A 191 -6.82 10.58 18.55
N MET A 192 -6.01 10.60 17.48
CA MET A 192 -4.66 10.01 17.49
C MET A 192 -3.60 10.97 17.99
N THR A 193 -3.89 12.26 18.00
CA THR A 193 -3.09 13.35 18.53
C THR A 193 -3.98 14.55 18.83
N ASP A 194 -3.57 15.38 19.75
CA ASP A 194 -4.16 16.69 20.07
C ASP A 194 -3.44 17.86 19.41
N GLN A 195 -2.26 17.60 18.83
CA GLN A 195 -1.41 18.62 18.19
C GLN A 195 -1.48 18.50 16.67
N ILE A 196 -1.56 19.63 15.99
CA ILE A 196 -1.70 19.72 14.53
C ILE A 196 -0.46 19.12 13.83
N ASP A 197 0.73 19.33 14.37
CA ASP A 197 2.01 18.82 13.87
C ASP A 197 2.51 17.58 14.60
N GLY A 198 1.73 17.06 15.56
CA GLY A 198 2.11 15.92 16.41
C GLY A 198 2.04 14.55 15.71
N TYR A 199 1.53 14.47 14.48
CA TYR A 199 1.38 13.21 13.78
C TYR A 199 2.48 13.01 12.72
N ALA A 200 3.47 12.20 13.02
CA ALA A 200 4.71 12.05 12.24
C ALA A 200 4.49 11.68 10.76
N TRP A 201 3.41 10.96 10.42
CA TRP A 201 3.08 10.49 9.08
C TRP A 201 2.12 11.41 8.31
N SER A 202 2.04 12.66 8.73
CA SER A 202 1.36 13.74 8.01
C SER A 202 2.38 14.61 7.28
N SER A 203 2.03 15.07 6.07
CA SER A 203 2.83 16.03 5.32
C SER A 203 2.97 17.36 6.06
N TYR A 204 2.02 17.74 6.93
CA TYR A 204 2.17 18.94 7.75
C TYR A 204 3.29 18.80 8.78
N ALA A 205 3.37 17.68 9.48
CA ALA A 205 4.49 17.42 10.39
C ALA A 205 5.84 17.36 9.65
N ALA A 206 5.88 16.82 8.42
CA ALA A 206 7.06 16.84 7.57
C ALA A 206 7.44 18.28 7.15
N TYR A 207 6.47 19.09 6.75
CA TYR A 207 6.65 20.51 6.44
C TYR A 207 7.24 21.29 7.62
N ARG A 208 6.69 21.11 8.83
CA ARG A 208 7.18 21.76 10.05
C ARG A 208 8.62 21.37 10.41
N ARG A 209 9.08 20.20 9.97
CA ARG A 209 10.49 19.75 10.09
C ARG A 209 11.39 20.20 8.95
N GLY A 210 10.86 20.93 7.95
CA GLY A 210 11.62 21.41 6.80
C GLY A 210 11.90 20.34 5.74
N ASP A 211 11.09 19.27 5.65
CA ASP A 211 11.21 18.27 4.59
C ASP A 211 11.04 18.92 3.21
N PRO A 212 12.01 18.77 2.29
CA PRO A 212 11.99 19.49 1.01
C PRO A 212 10.77 19.15 0.14
N VAL A 213 10.28 17.90 0.20
CA VAL A 213 9.11 17.47 -0.58
C VAL A 213 7.85 18.09 0.01
N ALA A 214 7.72 18.12 1.34
CA ALA A 214 6.59 18.72 2.01
C ALA A 214 6.58 20.25 1.87
N VAL A 215 7.74 20.90 1.87
CA VAL A 215 7.86 22.34 1.61
C VAL A 215 7.43 22.66 0.17
N LYS A 216 7.92 21.92 -0.83
CA LYS A 216 7.48 22.06 -2.23
C LYS A 216 5.97 21.85 -2.36
N ALA A 217 5.44 20.84 -1.69
CA ALA A 217 4.02 20.50 -1.67
C ALA A 217 3.15 21.64 -1.12
N MET A 218 3.54 22.22 0.03
CA MET A 218 2.83 23.35 0.62
C MET A 218 2.88 24.59 -0.27
N ARG A 219 4.03 24.91 -0.87
CA ARG A 219 4.15 26.03 -1.81
C ARG A 219 3.28 25.86 -3.05
N LEU A 220 3.10 24.63 -3.55
CA LEU A 220 2.19 24.35 -4.65
C LEU A 220 0.74 24.65 -4.27
N ALA A 221 0.28 24.20 -3.10
CA ALA A 221 -1.08 24.47 -2.60
C ALA A 221 -1.32 25.95 -2.27
N TYR A 222 -0.27 26.64 -1.85
CA TYR A 222 -0.30 28.05 -1.47
C TYR A 222 0.35 28.95 -2.53
N ALA A 223 0.12 28.63 -3.83
CA ALA A 223 0.54 29.47 -4.92
C ALA A 223 0.06 30.92 -4.70
N GLY A 224 0.98 31.89 -4.87
CA GLY A 224 0.75 33.29 -4.57
C GLY A 224 1.23 33.78 -3.21
N TYR A 225 1.78 32.88 -2.37
CA TYR A 225 2.49 33.19 -1.13
C TYR A 225 3.98 32.91 -1.30
N ASP A 226 4.82 33.86 -0.91
CA ASP A 226 6.28 33.76 -1.10
C ASP A 226 7.03 33.35 0.17
N ASP A 227 6.39 33.47 1.34
CA ASP A 227 7.01 33.20 2.66
C ASP A 227 6.41 31.95 3.31
N ASP A 228 7.25 30.96 3.61
CA ASP A 228 6.86 29.72 4.29
C ASP A 228 6.26 29.97 5.68
N THR A 229 6.67 31.04 6.38
CA THR A 229 6.09 31.43 7.69
C THR A 229 4.65 31.90 7.52
N GLU A 230 4.39 32.68 6.48
CA GLU A 230 3.04 33.14 6.15
C GLU A 230 2.16 31.97 5.72
N ILE A 231 2.68 31.07 4.86
CA ILE A 231 2.00 29.84 4.46
C ILE A 231 1.59 29.01 5.69
N ALA A 232 2.52 28.80 6.62
CA ALA A 232 2.24 28.05 7.85
C ALA A 232 1.11 28.68 8.64
N LYS A 233 1.18 30.00 8.86
CA LYS A 233 0.16 30.76 9.61
C LYS A 233 -1.22 30.67 8.98
N VAL A 234 -1.33 30.95 7.68
CA VAL A 234 -2.61 30.89 6.95
C VAL A 234 -3.18 29.49 6.95
N HIS A 235 -2.31 28.46 6.82
CA HIS A 235 -2.74 27.08 6.88
C HIS A 235 -3.24 26.66 8.26
N GLU A 236 -2.57 27.09 9.34
CA GLU A 236 -2.98 26.83 10.73
C GLU A 236 -4.32 27.51 11.07
N GLU A 237 -4.51 28.77 10.64
CA GLU A 237 -5.79 29.48 10.79
C GLU A 237 -6.93 28.75 10.06
N ARG A 238 -6.65 28.23 8.86
CA ARG A 238 -7.59 27.43 8.08
C ARG A 238 -7.94 26.12 8.79
N MET A 239 -6.95 25.40 9.28
CA MET A 239 -7.15 24.17 10.04
C MET A 239 -7.98 24.43 11.30
N ALA A 240 -7.69 25.49 12.06
CA ALA A 240 -8.45 25.86 13.24
C ALA A 240 -9.91 26.13 12.92
N ARG A 241 -10.19 26.90 11.86
CA ARG A 241 -11.54 27.16 11.36
C ARG A 241 -12.30 25.90 10.97
N LEU A 242 -11.65 25.01 10.23
CA LEU A 242 -12.26 23.75 9.79
C LEU A 242 -12.50 22.79 10.96
N LEU A 243 -11.59 22.74 11.93
CA LEU A 243 -11.73 21.92 13.13
C LEU A 243 -12.90 22.41 14.00
N GLU A 244 -13.06 23.70 14.19
CA GLU A 244 -14.15 24.30 14.94
C GLU A 244 -15.51 24.02 14.27
N ASN A 245 -15.58 24.19 12.95
CA ASN A 245 -16.75 23.85 12.18
C ASN A 245 -17.11 22.36 12.28
N TRP A 246 -16.11 21.49 12.28
CA TRP A 246 -16.30 20.04 12.43
C TRP A 246 -16.84 19.71 13.84
N LYS A 247 -16.23 20.28 14.89
CA LYS A 247 -16.68 20.08 16.28
C LYS A 247 -18.14 20.52 16.47
N ARG A 248 -18.50 21.70 15.96
CA ARG A 248 -19.87 22.20 15.99
C ARG A 248 -20.86 21.25 15.29
N ARG A 249 -20.59 20.87 14.04
CA ARG A 249 -21.43 19.94 13.28
C ARG A 249 -21.58 18.58 13.97
N ARG A 250 -20.50 18.11 14.57
CA ARG A 250 -20.48 16.86 15.34
C ARG A 250 -21.35 16.95 16.57
N ALA A 251 -21.28 18.05 17.32
CA ALA A 251 -22.13 18.30 18.49
C ALA A 251 -23.61 18.38 18.09
N GLU A 252 -23.93 19.09 17.01
CA GLU A 252 -25.30 19.19 16.47
C GLU A 252 -25.85 17.81 16.04
N GLU A 253 -25.03 16.99 15.38
CA GLU A 253 -25.39 15.63 14.98
C GLU A 253 -25.67 14.75 16.21
N ILE A 254 -24.83 14.84 17.23
CA ILE A 254 -24.98 14.11 18.50
C ILE A 254 -26.29 14.55 19.18
N ALA A 255 -26.51 15.85 19.29
CA ALA A 255 -27.73 16.39 19.91
C ALA A 255 -28.99 15.92 19.16
N ARG A 256 -28.98 15.94 17.82
CA ARG A 256 -30.10 15.45 16.98
C ARG A 256 -30.33 13.94 17.18
N LYS A 257 -29.29 13.13 17.26
CA LYS A 257 -29.40 11.69 17.50
C LYS A 257 -30.00 11.42 18.88
N LYS A 258 -29.54 12.13 19.92
CA LYS A 258 -30.13 12.05 21.29
C LYS A 258 -31.59 12.44 21.34
N ALA A 259 -31.94 13.54 20.70
CA ALA A 259 -33.34 14.00 20.62
C ALA A 259 -34.28 12.98 19.94
N ASN A 260 -33.75 12.19 19.01
CA ASN A 260 -34.47 11.11 18.33
C ASN A 260 -34.45 9.77 19.10
N GLY A 261 -34.01 9.75 20.38
CA GLY A 261 -33.98 8.55 21.22
C GLY A 261 -32.83 7.57 20.88
N TYR A 262 -31.89 7.98 20.06
CA TYR A 262 -30.73 7.15 19.74
C TYR A 262 -29.73 7.24 20.89
N GLN A 263 -29.56 6.13 21.62
CA GLN A 263 -28.47 6.02 22.60
C GLN A 263 -27.17 5.83 21.86
N LEU A 264 -26.28 6.81 21.97
CA LEU A 264 -24.93 6.67 21.42
C LEU A 264 -24.21 5.60 22.26
N PRO A 265 -23.45 4.70 21.64
CA PRO A 265 -22.69 3.67 22.35
C PRO A 265 -21.73 4.22 23.41
N HIS A 266 -21.49 5.53 23.41
CA HIS A 266 -20.48 6.23 24.20
C HIS A 266 -21.03 7.28 25.17
N ASP A 267 -22.35 7.35 25.40
CA ASP A 267 -22.94 8.35 26.31
C ASP A 267 -22.57 8.14 27.80
N THR A 268 -21.88 7.06 28.11
CA THR A 268 -21.47 6.70 29.49
C THR A 268 -19.93 6.72 29.71
N LEU A 269 -19.17 7.03 28.66
CA LEU A 269 -17.70 6.96 28.74
C LEU A 269 -17.08 8.36 28.70
N THR A 270 -16.18 8.65 29.64
CA THR A 270 -15.28 9.79 29.55
C THR A 270 -14.32 9.62 28.38
N ASP A 271 -13.73 10.71 27.88
CA ASP A 271 -12.72 10.64 26.81
C ASP A 271 -11.59 9.65 27.13
N GLU A 272 -11.17 9.57 28.39
CA GLU A 272 -10.19 8.59 28.88
C GLU A 272 -10.70 7.14 28.78
N ALA A 273 -11.97 6.91 29.10
CA ALA A 273 -12.58 5.58 28.99
C ALA A 273 -12.77 5.18 27.52
N MET A 274 -13.03 6.12 26.61
CA MET A 274 -13.09 5.83 25.15
C MET A 274 -11.71 5.47 24.60
N VAL A 275 -10.66 6.17 25.01
CA VAL A 275 -9.29 5.84 24.66
C VAL A 275 -8.89 4.48 25.22
N ALA A 276 -9.23 4.17 26.47
CA ALA A 276 -8.97 2.88 27.07
C ALA A 276 -9.75 1.74 26.39
N GLN A 277 -11.01 1.96 26.03
CA GLN A 277 -11.82 0.96 25.30
C GLN A 277 -11.29 0.73 23.88
N ALA A 278 -10.88 1.79 23.17
CA ALA A 278 -10.24 1.68 21.88
C ALA A 278 -8.90 0.91 21.97
N ALA A 279 -8.09 1.19 23.00
CA ALA A 279 -6.85 0.49 23.27
C ALA A 279 -7.08 -1.00 23.59
N ALA A 280 -8.10 -1.31 24.42
CA ALA A 280 -8.48 -2.69 24.74
C ALA A 280 -8.96 -3.45 23.49
N HIS A 281 -9.78 -2.81 22.65
CA HIS A 281 -10.23 -3.42 21.40
C HIS A 281 -9.07 -3.65 20.40
N ILE A 282 -8.14 -2.71 20.32
CA ILE A 282 -6.91 -2.86 19.52
C ILE A 282 -6.09 -4.05 20.04
N ALA A 283 -5.92 -4.19 21.35
CA ALA A 283 -5.19 -5.30 21.96
C ALA A 283 -5.87 -6.65 21.70
N GLU A 284 -7.20 -6.72 21.76
CA GLU A 284 -7.96 -7.92 21.45
C GLU A 284 -7.83 -8.33 19.98
N VAL A 285 -7.95 -7.38 19.06
CA VAL A 285 -7.74 -7.60 17.61
C VAL A 285 -6.32 -8.03 17.31
N GLN A 286 -5.32 -7.45 17.98
CA GLN A 286 -3.92 -7.86 17.84
C GLN A 286 -3.72 -9.29 18.31
N LYS A 287 -4.26 -9.66 19.47
CA LYS A 287 -4.18 -11.02 20.03
C LYS A 287 -4.84 -12.06 19.11
N GLU A 288 -5.99 -11.73 18.54
CA GLU A 288 -6.67 -12.60 17.57
C GLU A 288 -5.88 -12.74 16.28
N SER A 289 -5.29 -11.65 15.78
CA SER A 289 -4.41 -11.66 14.63
C SER A 289 -3.16 -12.52 14.85
N GLU A 290 -2.55 -12.44 16.04
CA GLU A 290 -1.40 -13.27 16.43
C GLU A 290 -1.80 -14.75 16.49
N ARG A 291 -2.97 -15.06 17.05
CA ARG A 291 -3.50 -16.44 17.09
C ARG A 291 -3.70 -16.99 15.67
N LEU A 292 -4.36 -16.24 14.79
CA LEU A 292 -4.59 -16.63 13.40
C LEU A 292 -3.28 -16.82 12.63
N ASN A 293 -2.29 -15.95 12.87
CA ASN A 293 -0.96 -16.08 12.28
C ASN A 293 -0.23 -17.34 12.78
N ALA A 294 -0.31 -17.64 14.08
CA ALA A 294 0.29 -18.84 14.63
C ALA A 294 -0.37 -20.13 14.08
N GLU A 295 -1.70 -20.15 13.98
CA GLU A 295 -2.44 -21.26 13.37
C GLU A 295 -2.05 -21.46 11.90
N ARG A 296 -1.87 -20.36 11.15
CA ARG A 296 -1.44 -20.38 9.76
C ARG A 296 -0.01 -20.91 9.61
N GLN A 297 0.94 -20.44 10.42
CA GLN A 297 2.32 -20.94 10.42
C GLN A 297 2.38 -22.43 10.71
N LEU A 298 1.56 -22.90 11.67
CA LEU A 298 1.42 -24.34 11.97
C LEU A 298 0.86 -25.13 10.77
N ALA A 299 -0.12 -24.58 10.07
CA ALA A 299 -0.70 -25.21 8.86
C ALA A 299 0.31 -25.25 7.71
N GLU A 300 1.05 -24.17 7.47
CA GLU A 300 2.12 -24.11 6.48
C GLU A 300 3.28 -25.06 6.82
N GLY A 301 3.66 -25.14 8.08
CA GLY A 301 4.66 -26.11 8.55
C GLY A 301 4.23 -27.57 8.32
N ARG A 302 2.95 -27.88 8.56
CA ARG A 302 2.38 -29.22 8.26
C ARG A 302 2.37 -29.50 6.76
N GLN A 303 2.03 -28.50 5.95
CA GLN A 303 2.02 -28.63 4.50
C GLN A 303 3.42 -28.86 3.92
N ARG A 304 4.43 -28.08 4.34
CA ARG A 304 5.83 -28.26 3.94
C ARG A 304 6.36 -29.64 4.35
N LYS A 305 6.02 -30.10 5.56
CA LYS A 305 6.41 -31.43 6.02
C LYS A 305 5.76 -32.53 5.17
N LYS A 306 4.49 -32.36 4.80
CA LYS A 306 3.78 -33.27 3.88
C LYS A 306 4.48 -33.32 2.52
N GLU A 307 4.78 -32.17 1.93
CA GLU A 307 5.46 -32.08 0.63
C GLU A 307 6.83 -32.77 0.66
N LEU A 308 7.63 -32.52 1.68
CA LEU A 308 8.93 -33.17 1.84
C LEU A 308 8.80 -34.70 1.90
N ILE A 309 7.83 -35.22 2.64
CA ILE A 309 7.59 -36.67 2.72
C ILE A 309 7.11 -37.21 1.35
N CYS A 310 6.24 -36.49 0.66
CA CYS A 310 5.79 -36.87 -0.69
C CYS A 310 6.98 -36.92 -1.68
N ASP A 311 7.87 -35.95 -1.64
CA ASP A 311 9.06 -35.93 -2.50
C ASP A 311 10.04 -37.07 -2.17
N GLN A 312 10.21 -37.39 -0.89
CA GLN A 312 10.99 -38.58 -0.47
C GLN A 312 10.35 -39.88 -0.98
N ILE A 313 9.02 -40.05 -0.84
CA ILE A 313 8.31 -41.22 -1.40
C ILE A 313 8.50 -41.32 -2.91
N LEU A 314 8.39 -40.21 -3.64
CA LEU A 314 8.60 -40.19 -5.11
C LEU A 314 10.05 -40.55 -5.47
N CYS A 315 11.01 -40.08 -4.71
CA CYS A 315 12.43 -40.37 -4.90
C CYS A 315 12.70 -41.86 -4.70
N GLU A 316 12.27 -42.42 -3.58
CA GLU A 316 12.45 -43.86 -3.27
C GLU A 316 11.74 -44.76 -4.28
N THR A 317 10.52 -44.40 -4.70
CA THR A 317 9.78 -45.15 -5.74
C THR A 317 10.49 -45.14 -7.09
N LYS A 318 11.21 -44.05 -7.43
CA LYS A 318 11.99 -43.95 -8.67
C LYS A 318 13.31 -44.72 -8.59
N LEU A 319 13.98 -44.65 -7.46
CA LEU A 319 15.28 -45.32 -7.25
C LEU A 319 15.10 -46.83 -7.06
N HIS A 320 14.01 -47.24 -6.44
CA HIS A 320 13.69 -48.63 -6.07
C HIS A 320 12.27 -48.97 -6.47
N PRO A 321 12.01 -49.21 -7.79
CA PRO A 321 10.66 -49.52 -8.29
C PRO A 321 10.06 -50.76 -7.67
N GLU A 322 10.89 -51.66 -7.13
CA GLU A 322 10.50 -52.90 -6.48
C GLU A 322 10.04 -52.72 -5.03
N PHE A 323 10.30 -51.55 -4.41
CA PHE A 323 9.97 -51.34 -3.02
C PHE A 323 8.47 -51.25 -2.77
N THR A 324 8.00 -51.98 -1.81
CA THR A 324 6.63 -51.85 -1.26
C THR A 324 6.51 -50.58 -0.40
N GLY A 325 5.28 -50.14 -0.19
CA GLY A 325 5.05 -49.00 0.73
C GLY A 325 5.55 -49.23 2.15
N LYS A 326 5.74 -50.49 2.55
CA LYS A 326 6.33 -50.84 3.84
C LYS A 326 7.85 -50.61 3.88
N GLU A 327 8.53 -50.95 2.81
CA GLU A 327 9.98 -50.74 2.67
C GLU A 327 10.28 -49.25 2.56
N ILE A 328 9.51 -48.48 1.74
CA ILE A 328 9.60 -47.04 1.68
C ILE A 328 9.40 -46.40 3.05
N ALA A 329 8.39 -46.85 3.82
CA ALA A 329 8.12 -46.35 5.17
C ALA A 329 9.32 -46.59 6.13
N GLY A 330 10.00 -47.73 5.96
CA GLY A 330 11.22 -48.08 6.73
C GLY A 330 12.38 -47.15 6.39
N VAL A 331 12.61 -46.87 5.11
CA VAL A 331 13.71 -46.04 4.63
C VAL A 331 13.54 -44.56 5.05
N ILE A 332 12.35 -43.99 4.84
CA ILE A 332 12.09 -42.56 5.15
C ILE A 332 11.71 -42.30 6.62
N GLY A 333 11.58 -43.36 7.43
CA GLY A 333 11.30 -43.24 8.87
C GLY A 333 9.90 -42.67 9.18
N VAL A 334 8.92 -42.88 8.31
CA VAL A 334 7.56 -42.36 8.45
C VAL A 334 6.57 -43.52 8.66
N PRO A 335 5.53 -43.38 9.52
CA PRO A 335 4.54 -44.46 9.76
C PRO A 335 3.90 -44.95 8.45
N LEU A 336 3.82 -46.25 8.29
CA LEU A 336 3.28 -46.94 7.11
C LEU A 336 1.91 -46.40 6.66
N ARG A 337 1.02 -46.12 7.60
CA ARG A 337 -0.30 -45.52 7.32
C ARG A 337 -0.19 -44.15 6.63
N THR A 338 0.82 -43.36 7.02
CA THR A 338 1.06 -42.03 6.44
C THR A 338 1.58 -42.18 5.02
N VAL A 339 2.49 -43.13 4.76
CA VAL A 339 3.01 -43.42 3.41
C VAL A 339 1.89 -43.80 2.46
N TYR A 340 1.05 -44.76 2.83
CA TYR A 340 -0.06 -45.18 1.98
C TYR A 340 -1.08 -44.08 1.72
N ARG A 341 -1.37 -43.25 2.74
CA ARG A 341 -2.26 -42.11 2.57
C ARG A 341 -1.70 -41.11 1.54
N TYR A 342 -0.42 -40.78 1.64
CA TYR A 342 0.20 -39.83 0.70
C TYR A 342 0.37 -40.41 -0.70
N ILE A 343 0.67 -41.70 -0.84
CA ILE A 343 0.64 -42.39 -2.14
C ILE A 343 -0.74 -42.30 -2.78
N ALA A 344 -1.79 -42.55 -2.02
CA ALA A 344 -3.17 -42.46 -2.51
C ALA A 344 -3.55 -41.03 -2.95
N GLU A 345 -3.13 -40.02 -2.18
CA GLU A 345 -3.34 -38.61 -2.53
C GLU A 345 -2.55 -38.22 -3.80
N MET A 346 -1.26 -38.58 -3.88
CA MET A 346 -0.42 -38.29 -5.05
C MET A 346 -0.91 -38.97 -6.33
N ARG A 347 -1.49 -40.16 -6.21
CA ARG A 347 -2.16 -40.83 -7.37
C ARG A 347 -3.40 -40.10 -7.84
N LYS A 348 -4.22 -39.58 -6.92
CA LYS A 348 -5.37 -38.72 -7.24
C LYS A 348 -4.93 -37.41 -7.91
N GLU A 349 -3.81 -36.86 -7.51
CA GLU A 349 -3.23 -35.63 -8.06
C GLU A 349 -2.45 -35.83 -9.38
N GLY A 350 -2.35 -37.08 -9.85
CA GLY A 350 -1.59 -37.44 -11.07
C GLY A 350 -0.06 -37.34 -10.90
N ARG A 351 0.43 -37.26 -9.68
CA ARG A 351 1.87 -37.17 -9.36
C ARG A 351 2.55 -38.55 -9.28
N MET A 352 1.77 -39.61 -9.19
CA MET A 352 2.23 -40.99 -9.24
C MET A 352 1.36 -41.84 -10.20
N PRO A 353 1.93 -42.87 -10.85
CA PRO A 353 1.14 -43.82 -11.65
C PRO A 353 0.04 -44.47 -10.79
N GLN A 354 -1.09 -44.73 -11.44
CA GLN A 354 -2.12 -45.62 -10.85
C GLN A 354 -1.51 -47.00 -10.62
N ALA A 355 -1.89 -47.65 -9.53
CA ALA A 355 -1.48 -49.07 -9.35
C ALA A 355 -2.00 -49.91 -10.48
N ALA A 356 -1.13 -50.68 -11.12
CA ALA A 356 -1.51 -51.66 -12.11
C ALA A 356 -2.39 -52.75 -11.47
#